data_b67f91fc6c2fedff8f63ab04050ff877
#
_entry.id   b67f91fc6c2fedff8f63ab04050ff877
#
_cell.length_a   1.000
_cell.length_b   1.000
_cell.length_c   1.000
_cell.angle_alpha   90.00
_cell.angle_beta   90.00
_cell.angle_gamma   90.00
#
_symmetry.space_group_name_H-M   'P 1'
#
loop_
_entity.id
_entity.type
_entity.pdbx_description
1 polymer ?
#
loop_
_entity_poly.entity_id
_entity_poly.type
_entity_poly.pdbx_seq_one_letter_code
_entity_poly.pdbx_strand_id
1 'polypeptide(L)'
;AEAAHVVEQSMYLPRLHVSSIETCGMVASYNKATEQMKIYMTSQAPHAHRTVFSMVSGLPEQKVQIISPDIGGGFGGKVPVYPGYVVCAVASLVTGAPVKWIEDRSENLQADSFARDYHITAEMAANKDGRITGLRVKTISDCGAADAAANPSKFPAGLFSICTGSYDLEAAHVVVDGVYTNKPPGGVAYRCSFRVTEAVHMIERMADLMAHEVDQDPADFRLANFIRPDQFPYKSPTGWEYDSGNYKGALDKAMEMLDYRALREEQAAKRERGELMGIGISSFTEVVGAGPSRDFDILGIKMFDSAEIRIHPTGKAIARFGTKSQGQGHETTYAQIVAEELGLPAADIQVEEGDTDTAPYGLGTYASRSTPTAGAAGAMAARKIKAKAKKIAAYLLEVGEDDLDWSVDRWQVKGSPDQAKTIQEIAFAAYTNHPPGMEAGLEATDYYDPPNLTFPFGSYIAVVDIDTGTGEVAVRRFVAVDDCGNIINPMIVEGQIEGGLTMGLAPALYEEIVYDENGQNLTGTFADYLLPTAVESPKWELGKTITPSPHHPLGAKGVGESPTVGAPPAIVNAVVDALWHLGVRHLEIPITPEKVWTALREAGVND
;
A
#
# COMPACT_ATOMS: atom_id res chain seq x y z
N ALA A 1 -3.51 -7.13 34.74
CA ALA A 1 -3.34 -6.75 36.16
C ALA A 1 -2.25 -7.58 36.87
N GLU A 2 -1.68 -8.60 36.26
CA GLU A 2 -0.63 -9.47 36.86
C GLU A 2 0.54 -9.69 35.88
N ALA A 3 0.86 -8.68 35.07
CA ALA A 3 2.03 -8.74 34.19
C ALA A 3 3.33 -8.75 35.02
N ALA A 4 4.30 -9.58 34.62
CA ALA A 4 5.61 -9.60 35.26
C ALA A 4 6.47 -8.41 34.82
N HIS A 5 6.30 -8.00 33.54
CA HIS A 5 6.99 -6.90 32.92
C HIS A 5 5.99 -5.97 32.24
N VAL A 6 6.21 -4.67 32.34
CA VAL A 6 5.44 -3.64 31.63
C VAL A 6 6.40 -2.57 31.15
N VAL A 7 6.36 -2.25 29.87
CA VAL A 7 7.08 -1.12 29.29
C VAL A 7 6.08 -0.11 28.75
N GLU A 8 6.41 1.18 28.87
CA GLU A 8 5.63 2.30 28.35
C GLU A 8 6.52 3.20 27.50
N GLN A 9 5.99 3.67 26.37
CA GLN A 9 6.66 4.64 25.52
C GLN A 9 5.68 5.62 24.91
N SER A 10 6.00 6.89 24.96
CA SER A 10 5.38 7.93 24.14
C SER A 10 6.20 8.15 22.88
N MET A 11 5.52 8.37 21.75
CA MET A 11 6.11 8.53 20.43
C MET A 11 5.35 9.62 19.66
N TYR A 12 6.09 10.43 18.93
CA TYR A 12 5.50 11.38 17.98
C TYR A 12 5.90 11.03 16.56
N LEU A 13 4.91 10.86 15.69
CA LEU A 13 5.12 10.76 14.26
C LEU A 13 4.76 12.10 13.63
N PRO A 14 5.73 12.84 13.11
CA PRO A 14 5.52 14.20 12.63
C PRO A 14 4.61 14.25 11.42
N ARG A 15 4.06 15.42 11.14
CA ARG A 15 3.31 15.70 9.94
C ARG A 15 4.22 15.59 8.72
N LEU A 16 3.75 14.88 7.70
CA LEU A 16 4.48 14.61 6.45
C LEU A 16 3.64 15.03 5.25
N HIS A 17 4.33 15.34 4.15
CA HIS A 17 3.71 15.59 2.85
C HIS A 17 3.99 14.45 1.87
N VAL A 18 3.03 14.12 1.00
CA VAL A 18 3.15 13.00 0.04
C VAL A 18 4.21 13.23 -1.03
N SER A 19 4.39 14.47 -1.45
CA SER A 19 5.48 14.95 -2.31
C SER A 19 5.68 14.18 -3.62
N SER A 20 4.60 13.76 -4.29
CA SER A 20 4.70 13.25 -5.67
C SER A 20 5.45 14.25 -6.54
N ILE A 21 6.36 13.78 -7.40
CA ILE A 21 7.18 14.69 -8.25
C ILE A 21 6.30 15.51 -9.19
N GLU A 22 5.27 14.89 -9.78
CA GLU A 22 4.20 15.65 -10.43
C GLU A 22 3.21 16.14 -9.35
N THR A 23 2.95 17.43 -9.32
CA THR A 23 1.95 18.06 -8.47
C THR A 23 0.53 17.79 -8.96
N CYS A 24 -0.50 18.34 -8.32
CA CYS A 24 -1.87 18.23 -8.76
C CYS A 24 -2.14 19.15 -9.97
N GLY A 25 -2.95 18.68 -10.91
CA GLY A 25 -3.29 19.47 -12.09
C GLY A 25 -4.59 19.04 -12.74
N MET A 26 -5.25 19.99 -13.40
CA MET A 26 -6.54 19.79 -14.07
C MET A 26 -6.72 20.72 -15.26
N VAL A 27 -7.38 20.18 -16.29
CA VAL A 27 -8.00 20.97 -17.35
C VAL A 27 -9.47 20.59 -17.42
N ALA A 28 -10.36 21.54 -17.18
CA ALA A 28 -11.80 21.36 -17.30
C ALA A 28 -12.33 22.11 -18.54
N SER A 29 -13.21 21.47 -19.29
CA SER A 29 -13.85 22.06 -20.47
C SER A 29 -15.35 21.77 -20.48
N TYR A 30 -16.16 22.80 -20.20
CA TYR A 30 -17.61 22.72 -20.26
C TYR A 30 -18.13 23.17 -21.60
N ASN A 31 -18.93 22.34 -22.26
CA ASN A 31 -19.61 22.65 -23.51
C ASN A 31 -21.07 23.03 -23.22
N LYS A 32 -21.40 24.31 -23.39
CA LYS A 32 -22.76 24.87 -23.15
C LYS A 32 -23.84 24.29 -24.06
N ALA A 33 -23.50 23.84 -25.26
CA ALA A 33 -24.49 23.30 -26.21
C ALA A 33 -24.92 21.87 -25.86
N THR A 34 -23.98 21.04 -25.37
CA THR A 34 -24.26 19.66 -24.99
C THR A 34 -24.44 19.50 -23.48
N GLU A 35 -24.14 20.54 -22.72
CA GLU A 35 -24.10 20.54 -21.25
C GLU A 35 -23.16 19.47 -20.67
N GLN A 36 -22.06 19.18 -21.37
CA GLN A 36 -21.08 18.18 -20.96
C GLN A 36 -19.82 18.87 -20.42
N MET A 37 -19.31 18.31 -19.32
CA MET A 37 -18.03 18.67 -18.70
C MET A 37 -17.01 17.57 -18.97
N LYS A 38 -15.95 17.88 -19.72
CA LYS A 38 -14.80 17.00 -19.92
C LYS A 38 -13.63 17.50 -19.08
N ILE A 39 -13.06 16.59 -18.28
CA ILE A 39 -12.01 16.89 -17.31
C ILE A 39 -10.82 15.97 -17.57
N TYR A 40 -9.65 16.57 -17.77
CA TYR A 40 -8.36 15.87 -17.67
C TYR A 40 -7.74 16.25 -16.33
N MET A 41 -7.39 15.26 -15.50
CA MET A 41 -6.84 15.55 -14.18
C MET A 41 -5.93 14.45 -13.64
N THR A 42 -5.05 14.82 -12.74
CA THR A 42 -4.23 13.88 -11.98
C THR A 42 -5.08 13.23 -10.88
N SER A 43 -5.58 12.02 -11.14
CA SER A 43 -6.51 11.33 -10.24
C SER A 43 -6.13 9.87 -10.00
N GLN A 44 -6.12 9.45 -8.73
CA GLN A 44 -6.04 8.03 -8.36
C GLN A 44 -7.39 7.32 -8.40
N ALA A 45 -8.50 8.08 -8.38
CA ALA A 45 -9.86 7.55 -8.28
C ALA A 45 -10.84 8.32 -9.20
N PRO A 46 -10.71 8.20 -10.53
CA PRO A 46 -11.49 9.01 -11.49
C PRO A 46 -12.99 8.95 -11.30
N HIS A 47 -13.56 7.75 -11.06
CA HIS A 47 -15.01 7.60 -10.85
C HIS A 47 -15.50 8.26 -9.56
N ALA A 48 -14.73 8.15 -8.46
CA ALA A 48 -15.07 8.84 -7.21
C ALA A 48 -15.04 10.37 -7.40
N HIS A 49 -14.02 10.88 -8.11
CA HIS A 49 -13.95 12.30 -8.47
C HIS A 49 -15.13 12.73 -9.34
N ARG A 50 -15.55 11.92 -10.34
CA ARG A 50 -16.73 12.19 -11.16
C ARG A 50 -17.97 12.36 -10.30
N THR A 51 -18.20 11.47 -9.36
CA THR A 51 -19.32 11.55 -8.43
C THR A 51 -19.28 12.84 -7.60
N VAL A 52 -18.12 13.21 -7.04
CA VAL A 52 -17.96 14.45 -6.27
C VAL A 52 -18.20 15.69 -7.14
N PHE A 53 -17.64 15.74 -8.35
CA PHE A 53 -17.89 16.87 -9.26
C PHE A 53 -19.34 16.98 -9.67
N SER A 54 -20.04 15.87 -9.88
CA SER A 54 -21.49 15.87 -10.11
C SER A 54 -22.24 16.49 -8.94
N MET A 55 -21.93 16.09 -7.72
CA MET A 55 -22.55 16.61 -6.50
C MET A 55 -22.30 18.12 -6.31
N VAL A 56 -21.08 18.58 -6.54
CA VAL A 56 -20.69 20.00 -6.33
C VAL A 56 -21.22 20.91 -7.43
N SER A 57 -21.16 20.48 -8.70
CA SER A 57 -21.58 21.28 -9.85
C SER A 57 -23.08 21.25 -10.12
N GLY A 58 -23.79 20.24 -9.57
CA GLY A 58 -25.18 19.96 -9.90
C GLY A 58 -25.40 19.37 -11.30
N LEU A 59 -24.31 19.09 -12.06
CA LEU A 59 -24.40 18.39 -13.33
C LEU A 59 -24.70 16.90 -13.09
N PRO A 60 -25.58 16.28 -13.88
CA PRO A 60 -25.78 14.82 -13.81
C PRO A 60 -24.47 14.08 -14.13
N GLU A 61 -24.22 12.99 -13.43
CA GLU A 61 -22.93 12.25 -13.50
C GLU A 61 -22.56 11.81 -14.94
N GLN A 62 -23.57 11.42 -15.75
CA GLN A 62 -23.39 11.10 -17.17
C GLN A 62 -23.02 12.29 -18.05
N LYS A 63 -23.04 13.51 -17.52
CA LYS A 63 -22.57 14.72 -18.20
C LYS A 63 -21.14 15.11 -17.82
N VAL A 64 -20.52 14.37 -16.92
CA VAL A 64 -19.16 14.60 -16.43
C VAL A 64 -18.28 13.43 -16.85
N GLN A 65 -17.34 13.64 -17.76
CA GLN A 65 -16.30 12.69 -18.12
C GLN A 65 -15.00 13.09 -17.44
N ILE A 66 -14.35 12.16 -16.75
CA ILE A 66 -13.00 12.35 -16.23
C ILE A 66 -12.05 11.41 -16.96
N ILE A 67 -10.94 11.97 -17.44
CA ILE A 67 -9.81 11.25 -18.00
C ILE A 67 -8.60 11.55 -17.12
N SER A 68 -8.07 10.53 -16.46
CA SER A 68 -6.78 10.59 -15.79
C SER A 68 -5.73 9.99 -16.74
N PRO A 69 -4.88 10.81 -17.37
CA PRO A 69 -3.77 10.32 -18.19
C PRO A 69 -2.72 9.64 -17.31
N ASP A 70 -1.57 9.29 -17.89
CA ASP A 70 -0.43 8.87 -17.07
C ASP A 70 -0.05 9.97 -16.10
N ILE A 71 0.11 9.62 -14.83
CA ILE A 71 0.39 10.57 -13.75
C ILE A 71 1.70 10.22 -13.03
N GLY A 72 2.45 11.27 -12.69
CA GLY A 72 3.78 11.20 -12.09
C GLY A 72 3.77 10.96 -10.59
N GLY A 73 3.21 9.82 -10.18
CA GLY A 73 3.05 9.43 -8.78
C GLY A 73 1.74 9.90 -8.18
N GLY A 74 1.28 9.21 -7.17
CA GLY A 74 0.07 9.52 -6.43
C GLY A 74 0.26 9.34 -4.93
N PHE A 75 0.67 8.14 -4.51
CA PHE A 75 1.02 7.75 -3.14
C PHE A 75 -0.04 8.10 -2.08
N GLY A 76 -1.31 8.33 -2.50
CA GLY A 76 -2.39 8.79 -1.65
C GLY A 76 -2.72 10.29 -1.80
N GLY A 77 -1.79 11.12 -2.28
CA GLY A 77 -1.98 12.56 -2.44
C GLY A 77 -2.96 12.97 -3.53
N LYS A 78 -3.28 12.09 -4.48
CA LYS A 78 -4.21 12.36 -5.59
C LYS A 78 -5.55 11.61 -5.45
N VAL A 79 -5.88 11.17 -4.24
CA VAL A 79 -7.21 10.66 -3.85
C VAL A 79 -8.15 11.79 -3.41
N PRO A 80 -7.71 12.78 -2.62
CA PRO A 80 -8.58 13.87 -2.18
C PRO A 80 -9.05 14.78 -3.33
N VAL A 81 -10.18 15.47 -3.10
CA VAL A 81 -10.65 16.52 -3.98
C VAL A 81 -10.20 17.87 -3.41
N TYR A 82 -9.21 18.45 -4.03
CA TYR A 82 -8.65 19.75 -3.62
C TYR A 82 -9.47 20.94 -4.10
N PRO A 83 -9.45 22.08 -3.40
CA PRO A 83 -10.15 23.30 -3.83
C PRO A 83 -9.80 23.74 -5.24
N GLY A 84 -8.55 23.62 -5.67
CA GLY A 84 -8.10 23.97 -7.03
C GLY A 84 -8.84 23.18 -8.12
N TYR A 85 -9.10 21.90 -7.92
CA TYR A 85 -9.91 21.09 -8.83
C TYR A 85 -11.34 21.62 -8.94
N VAL A 86 -11.98 21.90 -7.79
CA VAL A 86 -13.37 22.38 -7.75
C VAL A 86 -13.48 23.75 -8.42
N VAL A 87 -12.58 24.68 -8.10
CA VAL A 87 -12.55 26.04 -8.69
C VAL A 87 -12.34 25.95 -10.21
N CYS A 88 -11.43 25.11 -10.69
CA CYS A 88 -11.18 24.92 -12.12
C CYS A 88 -12.43 24.42 -12.87
N ALA A 89 -13.14 23.42 -12.31
CA ALA A 89 -14.38 22.91 -12.91
C ALA A 89 -15.50 23.94 -12.91
N VAL A 90 -15.72 24.63 -11.78
CA VAL A 90 -16.76 25.67 -11.66
C VAL A 90 -16.46 26.88 -12.56
N ALA A 91 -15.21 27.31 -12.66
CA ALA A 91 -14.81 28.39 -13.55
C ALA A 91 -15.09 28.04 -15.02
N SER A 92 -14.83 26.81 -15.46
CA SER A 92 -15.18 26.34 -16.80
C SER A 92 -16.70 26.34 -17.02
N LEU A 93 -17.48 25.89 -16.05
CA LEU A 93 -18.95 25.88 -16.09
C LEU A 93 -19.52 27.32 -16.27
N VAL A 94 -19.03 28.26 -15.47
CA VAL A 94 -19.51 29.66 -15.48
C VAL A 94 -19.10 30.37 -16.77
N THR A 95 -17.85 30.26 -17.19
CA THR A 95 -17.34 30.96 -18.39
C THR A 95 -17.78 30.30 -19.69
N GLY A 96 -17.95 28.96 -19.69
CA GLY A 96 -18.17 28.13 -20.87
C GLY A 96 -16.92 28.03 -21.74
N ALA A 97 -15.75 28.21 -21.16
CA ALA A 97 -14.44 28.10 -21.80
C ALA A 97 -13.58 27.06 -21.05
N PRO A 98 -12.60 26.44 -21.72
CA PRO A 98 -11.62 25.60 -21.05
C PRO A 98 -10.85 26.38 -19.98
N VAL A 99 -10.69 25.79 -18.79
CA VAL A 99 -9.91 26.36 -17.68
C VAL A 99 -8.86 25.33 -17.27
N LYS A 100 -7.64 25.81 -17.05
CA LYS A 100 -6.50 25.00 -16.59
C LYS A 100 -6.00 25.51 -15.25
N TRP A 101 -5.74 24.59 -14.35
CA TRP A 101 -5.00 24.80 -13.11
C TRP A 101 -3.90 23.77 -13.00
N ILE A 102 -2.70 24.20 -12.65
CA ILE A 102 -1.59 23.35 -12.26
C ILE A 102 -0.99 23.98 -11.02
N GLU A 103 -0.95 23.22 -9.98
CA GLU A 103 -0.34 23.56 -8.71
C GLU A 103 1.17 23.64 -8.85
N ASP A 104 1.80 24.64 -8.28
CA ASP A 104 3.25 24.65 -8.14
C ASP A 104 3.70 23.89 -6.87
N ARG A 105 5.01 23.67 -6.71
CA ARG A 105 5.52 22.91 -5.57
C ARG A 105 5.32 23.61 -4.23
N SER A 106 5.38 24.91 -4.20
CA SER A 106 5.18 25.69 -2.97
C SER A 106 3.72 25.68 -2.54
N GLU A 107 2.78 25.76 -3.49
CA GLU A 107 1.35 25.56 -3.23
C GLU A 107 1.10 24.15 -2.67
N ASN A 108 1.65 23.11 -3.32
CA ASN A 108 1.53 21.72 -2.94
C ASN A 108 2.00 21.45 -1.50
N LEU A 109 3.20 21.92 -1.14
CA LEU A 109 3.76 21.75 0.20
C LEU A 109 3.08 22.58 1.31
N GLN A 110 2.15 23.46 0.95
CA GLN A 110 1.47 24.34 1.90
C GLN A 110 -0.05 24.12 1.97
N ALA A 111 -0.69 23.71 0.88
CA ALA A 111 -2.14 23.73 0.76
C ALA A 111 -2.78 22.34 0.59
N ASP A 112 -2.04 21.33 0.19
CA ASP A 112 -2.55 19.97 0.05
C ASP A 112 -2.82 19.30 1.41
N SER A 113 -3.38 18.10 1.35
CA SER A 113 -3.60 17.29 2.54
C SER A 113 -2.33 16.59 2.98
N PHE A 114 -2.08 16.60 4.29
CA PHE A 114 -0.91 16.03 4.93
C PHE A 114 -1.20 14.68 5.58
N ALA A 115 -0.15 13.91 5.82
CA ALA A 115 -0.19 12.60 6.46
C ALA A 115 0.41 12.65 7.87
N ARG A 116 0.24 11.57 8.63
CA ARG A 116 0.77 11.37 9.99
C ARG A 116 0.23 12.41 10.97
N ASP A 117 1.10 12.99 11.82
CA ASP A 117 0.79 13.90 12.94
C ASP A 117 0.07 13.16 14.08
N TYR A 118 0.77 12.16 14.63
CA TYR A 118 0.25 11.27 15.66
C TYR A 118 1.08 11.33 16.93
N HIS A 119 0.41 11.60 18.05
CA HIS A 119 0.97 11.43 19.39
C HIS A 119 0.46 10.11 19.95
N ILE A 120 1.35 9.15 20.18
CA ILE A 120 1.01 7.79 20.60
C ILE A 120 1.65 7.55 21.98
N THR A 121 0.88 7.06 22.92
CA THR A 121 1.39 6.45 24.16
C THR A 121 0.96 4.99 24.18
N ALA A 122 1.92 4.09 24.29
CA ALA A 122 1.70 2.66 24.29
C ALA A 122 2.31 2.00 25.54
N GLU A 123 1.57 1.04 26.11
CA GLU A 123 2.02 0.15 27.16
C GLU A 123 1.96 -1.29 26.64
N MET A 124 3.04 -2.04 26.75
CA MET A 124 3.09 -3.48 26.47
C MET A 124 3.37 -4.25 27.74
N ALA A 125 2.62 -5.34 27.97
CA ALA A 125 2.74 -6.21 29.11
C ALA A 125 3.19 -7.60 28.68
N ALA A 126 4.10 -8.23 29.46
CA ALA A 126 4.56 -9.58 29.24
C ALA A 126 4.58 -10.40 30.55
N ASN A 127 4.53 -11.72 30.42
CA ASN A 127 4.78 -12.64 31.52
C ASN A 127 6.29 -12.80 31.80
N LYS A 128 6.65 -13.63 32.77
CA LYS A 128 8.05 -13.87 33.17
C LYS A 128 8.93 -14.47 32.06
N ASP A 129 8.33 -15.15 31.11
CA ASP A 129 9.02 -15.79 30.00
C ASP A 129 9.10 -14.89 28.76
N GLY A 130 8.67 -13.62 28.88
CA GLY A 130 8.66 -12.65 27.79
C GLY A 130 7.51 -12.83 26.79
N ARG A 131 6.49 -13.65 27.08
CA ARG A 131 5.29 -13.75 26.23
C ARG A 131 4.42 -12.51 26.43
N ILE A 132 4.09 -11.85 25.33
CA ILE A 132 3.20 -10.66 25.34
C ILE A 132 1.81 -11.10 25.78
N THR A 133 1.26 -10.42 26.79
CA THR A 133 -0.07 -10.71 27.34
C THR A 133 -1.06 -9.59 27.07
N GLY A 134 -0.58 -8.37 26.81
CA GLY A 134 -1.48 -7.27 26.54
C GLY A 134 -0.81 -6.04 25.96
N LEU A 135 -1.64 -5.25 25.27
CA LEU A 135 -1.26 -3.98 24.67
C LEU A 135 -2.31 -2.92 25.00
N ARG A 136 -1.87 -1.75 25.49
CA ARG A 136 -2.73 -0.58 25.66
C ARG A 136 -2.15 0.57 24.85
N VAL A 137 -3.00 1.21 24.04
CA VAL A 137 -2.58 2.31 23.18
C VAL A 137 -3.57 3.46 23.31
N LYS A 138 -3.03 4.66 23.49
CA LYS A 138 -3.76 5.92 23.37
C LYS A 138 -3.08 6.79 22.33
N THR A 139 -3.85 7.25 21.36
CA THR A 139 -3.35 8.04 20.24
C THR A 139 -4.18 9.30 20.07
N ILE A 140 -3.52 10.43 19.82
CA ILE A 140 -4.13 11.67 19.36
C ILE A 140 -3.65 11.89 17.93
N SER A 141 -4.61 12.04 17.00
CA SER A 141 -4.36 12.31 15.58
C SER A 141 -4.76 13.76 15.27
N ASP A 142 -3.84 14.58 14.77
CA ASP A 142 -4.15 15.92 14.29
C ASP A 142 -4.71 15.89 12.86
N CYS A 143 -6.01 16.15 12.73
CA CYS A 143 -6.72 16.18 11.45
C CYS A 143 -6.58 17.52 10.70
N GLY A 144 -5.93 18.53 11.29
CA GLY A 144 -5.88 19.88 10.73
C GLY A 144 -7.22 20.60 10.77
N ALA A 145 -7.40 21.62 9.94
CA ALA A 145 -8.56 22.52 9.98
C ALA A 145 -9.85 21.92 9.42
N ALA A 146 -9.75 20.92 8.56
CA ALA A 146 -10.90 20.27 7.93
C ALA A 146 -10.54 18.89 7.40
N ASP A 147 -11.56 18.03 7.24
CA ASP A 147 -11.41 16.78 6.52
C ASP A 147 -11.22 17.06 5.02
N ALA A 148 -10.27 16.39 4.37
CA ALA A 148 -10.17 16.40 2.93
C ALA A 148 -11.34 15.61 2.32
N ALA A 149 -12.12 16.25 1.45
CA ALA A 149 -13.25 15.61 0.79
C ALA A 149 -12.82 14.37 0.00
N ALA A 150 -13.63 13.32 0.08
CA ALA A 150 -13.36 11.99 -0.49
C ALA A 150 -12.11 11.29 0.08
N ASN A 151 -11.55 11.80 1.16
CA ASN A 151 -10.51 11.10 1.89
C ASN A 151 -11.18 10.11 2.87
N PRO A 152 -10.92 8.79 2.76
CA PRO A 152 -11.41 7.82 3.74
C PRO A 152 -10.85 8.05 5.15
N SER A 153 -9.92 8.97 5.30
CA SER A 153 -9.27 9.34 6.54
C SER A 153 -10.06 10.29 7.45
N LYS A 154 -11.31 10.59 7.14
CA LYS A 154 -12.22 11.22 8.12
C LYS A 154 -12.36 10.43 9.43
N PHE A 155 -11.86 9.20 9.43
CA PHE A 155 -11.67 8.38 10.61
C PHE A 155 -10.22 8.49 11.08
N PRO A 156 -9.91 9.17 12.17
CA PRO A 156 -8.54 9.29 12.67
C PRO A 156 -7.90 7.94 12.97
N ALA A 157 -8.70 6.95 13.36
CA ALA A 157 -8.20 5.61 13.59
C ALA A 157 -7.76 4.90 12.30
N GLY A 158 -8.46 5.11 11.18
CA GLY A 158 -8.21 4.34 9.97
C GLY A 158 -8.12 2.84 10.24
N LEU A 159 -7.06 2.21 9.77
CA LEU A 159 -6.73 0.80 10.05
C LEU A 159 -5.70 0.64 11.19
N PHE A 160 -5.53 1.66 12.03
CA PHE A 160 -4.59 1.64 13.16
C PHE A 160 -4.84 0.48 14.13
N SER A 161 -6.07 -0.01 14.20
CA SER A 161 -6.42 -1.15 15.06
C SER A 161 -5.74 -2.48 14.70
N ILE A 162 -5.00 -2.56 13.57
CA ILE A 162 -4.07 -3.67 13.28
C ILE A 162 -2.79 -3.61 14.13
N CYS A 163 -2.69 -2.69 15.05
CA CYS A 163 -1.53 -2.42 15.89
C CYS A 163 -1.05 -3.58 16.79
N THR A 164 -1.77 -4.70 16.81
CA THR A 164 -1.27 -5.96 17.38
C THR A 164 -0.21 -6.61 16.48
N GLY A 165 -0.12 -6.19 15.21
CA GLY A 165 0.91 -6.61 14.27
C GLY A 165 0.96 -8.11 14.04
N SER A 166 2.16 -8.65 13.96
CA SER A 166 2.43 -10.08 13.72
C SER A 166 2.42 -10.93 15.00
N TYR A 167 2.01 -10.35 16.14
CA TYR A 167 2.16 -10.96 17.46
C TYR A 167 0.88 -11.61 17.97
N ASP A 168 1.07 -12.79 18.60
CA ASP A 168 0.03 -13.55 19.30
C ASP A 168 -0.10 -13.03 20.72
N LEU A 169 -1.09 -12.18 20.97
CA LEU A 169 -1.36 -11.59 22.29
C LEU A 169 -2.82 -11.72 22.69
N GLU A 170 -3.07 -11.77 24.01
CA GLU A 170 -4.36 -12.13 24.57
C GLU A 170 -5.36 -10.96 24.57
N ALA A 171 -4.87 -9.72 24.78
CA ALA A 171 -5.71 -8.56 24.96
C ALA A 171 -5.09 -7.28 24.37
N ALA A 172 -5.95 -6.45 23.79
CA ALA A 172 -5.57 -5.12 23.34
C ALA A 172 -6.67 -4.10 23.68
N HIS A 173 -6.26 -2.90 24.08
CA HIS A 173 -7.15 -1.76 24.28
C HIS A 173 -6.58 -0.55 23.54
N VAL A 174 -7.32 -0.07 22.55
CA VAL A 174 -6.88 1.00 21.65
C VAL A 174 -7.88 2.13 21.67
N VAL A 175 -7.40 3.35 21.91
CA VAL A 175 -8.19 4.59 21.82
C VAL A 175 -7.48 5.53 20.86
N VAL A 176 -8.20 6.02 19.86
CA VAL A 176 -7.71 7.03 18.91
C VAL A 176 -8.65 8.23 18.91
N ASP A 177 -8.15 9.36 19.37
CA ASP A 177 -8.87 10.63 19.38
C ASP A 177 -8.38 11.50 18.20
N GLY A 178 -9.31 11.99 17.38
CA GLY A 178 -9.04 12.98 16.34
C GLY A 178 -9.25 14.39 16.87
N VAL A 179 -8.31 15.27 16.60
CA VAL A 179 -8.41 16.69 16.96
C VAL A 179 -8.32 17.57 15.73
N TYR A 180 -9.08 18.66 15.72
CA TYR A 180 -8.98 19.70 14.68
C TYR A 180 -8.08 20.82 15.19
N THR A 181 -7.21 21.29 14.31
CA THR A 181 -6.29 22.41 14.56
C THR A 181 -6.35 23.40 13.40
N ASN A 182 -5.58 24.47 13.48
CA ASN A 182 -5.45 25.46 12.39
C ASN A 182 -4.39 25.09 11.32
N LYS A 183 -3.83 23.90 11.37
CA LYS A 183 -2.93 23.37 10.31
C LYS A 183 -3.74 23.03 9.06
N PRO A 184 -3.11 22.95 7.86
CA PRO A 184 -3.77 22.44 6.66
C PRO A 184 -4.40 21.06 6.89
N PRO A 185 -5.37 20.62 6.06
CA PRO A 185 -6.03 19.33 6.25
C PRO A 185 -5.04 18.18 6.41
N GLY A 186 -5.24 17.36 7.43
CA GLY A 186 -4.46 16.17 7.70
C GLY A 186 -5.15 14.90 7.23
N GLY A 187 -4.53 13.77 7.53
CA GLY A 187 -5.19 12.47 7.40
C GLY A 187 -5.09 11.80 6.05
N VAL A 188 -4.31 12.34 5.09
CA VAL A 188 -4.08 11.63 3.82
C VAL A 188 -3.34 10.30 4.06
N ALA A 189 -3.71 9.28 3.30
CA ALA A 189 -3.08 7.98 3.38
C ALA A 189 -1.79 7.93 2.56
N TYR A 190 -0.72 8.54 3.07
CA TYR A 190 0.59 8.59 2.42
C TYR A 190 1.24 7.20 2.46
N ARG A 191 1.02 6.40 1.41
CA ARG A 191 1.58 5.05 1.18
C ARG A 191 1.71 4.27 2.51
N CYS A 192 0.61 4.14 3.24
CA CYS A 192 0.61 3.69 4.64
C CYS A 192 -0.46 2.66 4.96
N SER A 193 -1.11 2.09 3.95
CA SER A 193 -2.28 1.21 4.15
C SER A 193 -3.25 1.78 5.19
N PHE A 194 -3.44 3.10 5.12
CA PHE A 194 -4.41 3.81 5.93
C PHE A 194 -4.17 3.71 7.45
N ARG A 195 -2.99 4.14 7.92
CA ARG A 195 -2.49 4.16 9.32
C ARG A 195 -1.77 2.90 9.79
N VAL A 196 -1.51 1.96 8.92
CA VAL A 196 -0.73 0.77 9.31
C VAL A 196 0.73 1.12 9.60
N THR A 197 1.32 2.09 8.88
CA THR A 197 2.69 2.57 9.15
C THR A 197 2.84 3.07 10.59
N GLU A 198 1.86 3.86 11.07
CA GLU A 198 1.85 4.40 12.43
C GLU A 198 1.69 3.27 13.46
N ALA A 199 0.82 2.31 13.18
CA ALA A 199 0.59 1.16 14.04
C ALA A 199 1.82 0.26 14.15
N VAL A 200 2.49 -0.02 13.03
CA VAL A 200 3.69 -0.87 12.99
C VAL A 200 4.88 -0.16 13.62
N HIS A 201 5.06 1.15 13.39
CA HIS A 201 6.09 1.91 14.09
C HIS A 201 5.95 1.75 15.60
N MET A 202 4.75 1.90 16.12
CA MET A 202 4.46 1.75 17.55
C MET A 202 4.76 0.33 18.04
N ILE A 203 4.18 -0.71 17.43
CA ILE A 203 4.30 -2.08 17.96
C ILE A 203 5.73 -2.60 17.87
N GLU A 204 6.48 -2.27 16.82
CA GLU A 204 7.86 -2.69 16.64
C GLU A 204 8.85 -1.98 17.59
N ARG A 205 8.56 -0.71 17.95
CA ARG A 205 9.27 -0.03 19.03
C ARG A 205 8.99 -0.68 20.39
N MET A 206 7.73 -1.01 20.67
CA MET A 206 7.35 -1.67 21.91
C MET A 206 7.94 -3.07 22.02
N ALA A 207 8.04 -3.81 20.90
CA ALA A 207 8.67 -5.13 20.86
C ALA A 207 10.17 -5.06 21.21
N ASP A 208 10.90 -4.06 20.70
CA ASP A 208 12.30 -3.85 21.04
C ASP A 208 12.48 -3.48 22.51
N LEU A 209 11.68 -2.55 23.02
CA LEU A 209 11.72 -2.16 24.44
C LEU A 209 11.45 -3.34 25.36
N MET A 210 10.47 -4.16 25.06
CA MET A 210 10.13 -5.34 25.84
C MET A 210 11.22 -6.41 25.75
N ALA A 211 11.83 -6.62 24.57
CA ALA A 211 12.95 -7.55 24.41
C ALA A 211 14.12 -7.19 25.35
N HIS A 212 14.45 -5.92 25.43
CA HIS A 212 15.47 -5.44 26.36
C HIS A 212 15.05 -5.52 27.83
N GLU A 213 13.77 -5.28 28.15
CA GLU A 213 13.25 -5.38 29.52
C GLU A 213 13.33 -6.81 30.05
N VAL A 214 13.14 -7.83 29.17
CA VAL A 214 13.20 -9.24 29.54
C VAL A 214 14.56 -9.89 29.26
N ASP A 215 15.58 -9.08 28.91
CA ASP A 215 16.95 -9.50 28.61
C ASP A 215 17.02 -10.59 27.51
N GLN A 216 16.24 -10.39 26.42
CA GLN A 216 16.22 -11.25 25.24
C GLN A 216 16.73 -10.51 24.00
N ASP A 217 17.38 -11.29 23.11
CA ASP A 217 17.70 -10.76 21.77
C ASP A 217 16.42 -10.34 21.04
N PRO A 218 16.37 -9.18 20.38
CA PRO A 218 15.17 -8.69 19.69
C PRO A 218 14.59 -9.66 18.64
N ALA A 219 15.43 -10.46 17.97
CA ALA A 219 14.95 -11.48 17.04
C ALA A 219 14.32 -12.65 17.79
N ASP A 220 14.98 -13.15 18.84
CA ASP A 220 14.48 -14.29 19.62
C ASP A 220 13.16 -13.94 20.34
N PHE A 221 13.03 -12.70 20.85
CA PHE A 221 11.78 -12.19 21.41
C PHE A 221 10.63 -12.22 20.39
N ARG A 222 10.88 -11.73 19.14
CA ARG A 222 9.87 -11.74 18.08
C ARG A 222 9.49 -13.17 17.69
N LEU A 223 10.46 -14.05 17.48
CA LEU A 223 10.24 -15.45 17.15
C LEU A 223 9.40 -16.19 18.20
N ALA A 224 9.58 -15.86 19.48
CA ALA A 224 8.80 -16.42 20.58
C ALA A 224 7.35 -15.94 20.62
N ASN A 225 7.07 -14.73 20.08
CA ASN A 225 5.79 -14.06 20.20
C ASN A 225 4.95 -14.01 18.90
N PHE A 226 5.46 -14.48 17.78
CA PHE A 226 4.71 -14.48 16.52
C PHE A 226 3.47 -15.38 16.55
N ILE A 227 2.45 -14.95 15.80
CA ILE A 227 1.35 -15.81 15.37
C ILE A 227 1.96 -16.93 14.51
N ARG A 228 1.66 -18.18 14.84
CA ARG A 228 2.20 -19.36 14.13
C ARG A 228 1.35 -19.70 12.91
N PRO A 229 1.95 -20.33 11.87
CA PRO A 229 1.22 -20.75 10.66
C PRO A 229 -0.01 -21.63 10.90
N ASP A 230 0.00 -22.43 11.98
CA ASP A 230 -1.11 -23.31 12.36
C ASP A 230 -2.30 -22.57 13.04
N GLN A 231 -2.16 -21.28 13.34
CA GLN A 231 -3.21 -20.46 13.97
C GLN A 231 -4.09 -19.72 12.94
N PHE A 232 -3.74 -19.74 11.64
CA PHE A 232 -4.54 -19.06 10.62
C PHE A 232 -5.77 -19.88 10.16
N PRO A 233 -6.92 -19.20 9.86
CA PRO A 233 -7.13 -17.76 9.97
C PRO A 233 -7.10 -17.29 11.43
N TYR A 234 -6.31 -16.23 11.70
CA TYR A 234 -6.09 -15.73 13.05
C TYR A 234 -7.02 -14.58 13.40
N LYS A 235 -7.74 -14.68 14.50
CA LYS A 235 -8.58 -13.60 15.03
C LYS A 235 -7.82 -12.77 16.04
N SER A 236 -7.45 -11.55 15.66
CA SER A 236 -6.76 -10.64 16.55
C SER A 236 -7.70 -10.11 17.65
N PRO A 237 -7.18 -9.70 18.82
CA PRO A 237 -7.99 -9.14 19.89
C PRO A 237 -8.63 -7.79 19.51
N THR A 238 -8.20 -7.16 18.43
CA THR A 238 -8.79 -5.93 17.87
C THR A 238 -9.84 -6.18 16.79
N GLY A 239 -10.17 -7.45 16.49
CA GLY A 239 -11.28 -7.85 15.64
C GLY A 239 -10.92 -8.19 14.19
N TRP A 240 -9.67 -8.12 13.78
CA TRP A 240 -9.23 -8.53 12.43
C TRP A 240 -9.14 -10.05 12.32
N GLU A 241 -9.51 -10.59 11.16
CA GLU A 241 -9.28 -11.98 10.79
C GLU A 241 -8.20 -12.05 9.71
N TYR A 242 -6.95 -12.33 10.13
CA TYR A 242 -5.82 -12.47 9.23
C TYR A 242 -5.94 -13.77 8.43
N ASP A 243 -5.75 -13.68 7.13
CA ASP A 243 -6.01 -14.76 6.17
C ASP A 243 -4.96 -15.87 6.19
N SER A 244 -3.69 -15.51 6.19
CA SER A 244 -2.54 -16.43 6.15
C SER A 244 -1.26 -15.70 6.54
N GLY A 245 -0.25 -16.43 7.05
CA GLY A 245 1.04 -15.86 7.42
C GLY A 245 2.09 -16.90 7.78
N ASN A 246 3.36 -16.52 7.61
CA ASN A 246 4.54 -17.25 8.05
C ASN A 246 5.63 -16.28 8.51
N TYR A 247 5.35 -15.55 9.59
CA TYR A 247 6.21 -14.46 10.09
C TYR A 247 7.60 -14.97 10.49
N LYS A 248 7.65 -16.17 11.14
CA LYS A 248 8.91 -16.84 11.46
C LYS A 248 9.76 -17.08 10.20
N GLY A 249 9.16 -17.60 9.13
CA GLY A 249 9.89 -17.89 7.90
C GLY A 249 10.47 -16.63 7.23
N ALA A 250 9.77 -15.49 7.33
CA ALA A 250 10.28 -14.22 6.82
C ALA A 250 11.46 -13.70 7.66
N LEU A 251 11.36 -13.74 8.99
CA LEU A 251 12.45 -13.29 9.87
C LEU A 251 13.67 -14.22 9.79
N ASP A 252 13.48 -15.54 9.81
CA ASP A 252 14.58 -16.51 9.65
C ASP A 252 15.36 -16.23 8.37
N LYS A 253 14.64 -15.98 7.26
CA LYS A 253 15.28 -15.68 5.97
C LYS A 253 16.03 -14.36 6.00
N ALA A 254 15.48 -13.30 6.60
CA ALA A 254 16.16 -12.03 6.73
C ALA A 254 17.44 -12.17 7.57
N MET A 255 17.39 -12.93 8.66
CA MET A 255 18.54 -13.23 9.52
C MET A 255 19.62 -14.01 8.77
N GLU A 256 19.23 -15.01 7.96
CA GLU A 256 20.17 -15.80 7.14
C GLU A 256 20.88 -14.91 6.09
N MET A 257 20.15 -14.04 5.40
CA MET A 257 20.71 -13.15 4.36
C MET A 257 21.77 -12.19 4.91
N LEU A 258 21.66 -11.80 6.17
CA LEU A 258 22.61 -10.87 6.82
C LEU A 258 23.73 -11.57 7.58
N ASP A 259 23.61 -12.86 7.88
CA ASP A 259 24.35 -13.50 8.94
C ASP A 259 24.21 -12.76 10.29
N TYR A 260 22.95 -12.70 10.75
CA TYR A 260 22.55 -11.89 11.91
C TYR A 260 23.42 -12.10 13.14
N ARG A 261 23.81 -13.36 13.43
CA ARG A 261 24.60 -13.69 14.62
C ARG A 261 26.03 -13.14 14.51
N ALA A 262 26.66 -13.26 13.33
CA ALA A 262 27.97 -12.65 13.09
C ALA A 262 27.94 -11.12 13.19
N LEU A 263 26.85 -10.47 12.76
CA LEU A 263 26.68 -9.03 12.92
C LEU A 263 26.54 -8.62 14.39
N ARG A 264 25.88 -9.41 15.24
CA ARG A 264 25.83 -9.15 16.69
C ARG A 264 27.22 -9.27 17.34
N GLU A 265 28.05 -10.22 16.89
CA GLU A 265 29.46 -10.34 17.33
C GLU A 265 30.29 -9.13 16.86
N GLU A 266 30.12 -8.70 15.60
CA GLU A 266 30.78 -7.49 15.07
C GLU A 266 30.37 -6.26 15.87
N GLN A 267 29.09 -6.10 16.18
CA GLN A 267 28.56 -5.00 16.97
C GLN A 267 29.21 -4.95 18.37
N ALA A 268 29.32 -6.10 19.03
CA ALA A 268 29.96 -6.18 20.35
C ALA A 268 31.42 -5.74 20.28
N ALA A 269 32.18 -6.23 19.29
CA ALA A 269 33.58 -5.87 19.07
C ALA A 269 33.76 -4.38 18.72
N LYS A 270 32.85 -3.78 17.93
CA LYS A 270 32.84 -2.35 17.63
C LYS A 270 32.59 -1.52 18.88
N ARG A 271 31.63 -1.92 19.70
CA ARG A 271 31.28 -1.24 20.97
C ARG A 271 32.47 -1.18 21.93
N GLU A 272 33.28 -2.25 22.02
CA GLU A 272 34.53 -2.25 22.81
C GLU A 272 35.56 -1.22 22.36
N ARG A 273 35.50 -0.82 21.08
CA ARG A 273 36.36 0.23 20.51
C ARG A 273 35.74 1.63 20.52
N GLY A 274 34.54 1.77 21.08
CA GLY A 274 33.81 3.04 21.07
C GLY A 274 33.16 3.40 19.73
N GLU A 275 33.06 2.42 18.80
CA GLU A 275 32.35 2.58 17.53
C GLU A 275 30.86 2.26 17.73
N LEU A 276 29.97 3.06 17.13
CA LEU A 276 28.54 2.91 17.26
C LEU A 276 27.96 2.20 16.04
N MET A 277 27.53 0.98 16.25
CA MET A 277 26.83 0.17 15.24
C MET A 277 25.53 -0.36 15.87
N GLY A 278 24.44 -0.28 15.12
CA GLY A 278 23.14 -0.82 15.57
C GLY A 278 22.49 -1.74 14.55
N ILE A 279 21.68 -2.66 15.06
CA ILE A 279 20.92 -3.63 14.26
C ILE A 279 19.47 -3.57 14.71
N GLY A 280 18.59 -3.12 13.82
CA GLY A 280 17.16 -2.98 14.11
C GLY A 280 16.30 -3.90 13.28
N ILE A 281 15.27 -4.45 13.89
CA ILE A 281 14.33 -5.39 13.28
C ILE A 281 12.94 -4.75 13.24
N SER A 282 12.22 -5.03 12.15
CA SER A 282 10.78 -4.78 12.04
C SER A 282 10.12 -5.99 11.38
N SER A 283 9.15 -6.59 12.06
CA SER A 283 8.36 -7.70 11.52
C SER A 283 6.88 -7.30 11.52
N PHE A 284 6.37 -7.00 10.34
CA PHE A 284 5.07 -6.36 10.19
C PHE A 284 4.05 -7.25 9.48
N THR A 285 2.79 -6.99 9.79
CA THR A 285 1.61 -7.41 9.02
C THR A 285 0.90 -6.16 8.53
N GLU A 286 0.63 -6.12 7.24
CA GLU A 286 -0.16 -5.08 6.60
C GLU A 286 -1.56 -5.60 6.29
N VAL A 287 -2.52 -4.70 6.13
CA VAL A 287 -3.88 -5.02 5.71
C VAL A 287 -4.21 -4.27 4.42
N VAL A 288 -4.57 -5.01 3.39
CA VAL A 288 -4.76 -4.47 2.04
C VAL A 288 -5.99 -5.04 1.33
N GLY A 289 -6.40 -4.37 0.25
CA GLY A 289 -7.47 -4.84 -0.62
C GLY A 289 -8.78 -4.08 -0.48
N ALA A 290 -8.93 -3.21 0.50
CA ALA A 290 -10.08 -2.33 0.71
C ALA A 290 -11.41 -2.99 0.28
N GLY A 291 -11.96 -3.82 1.12
CA GLY A 291 -13.16 -4.66 1.01
C GLY A 291 -13.20 -5.61 2.20
N PRO A 292 -14.19 -6.40 2.44
CA PRO A 292 -15.45 -6.56 1.68
C PRO A 292 -16.43 -5.40 1.82
N SER A 293 -17.32 -5.29 0.85
CA SER A 293 -18.38 -4.26 0.79
C SER A 293 -19.30 -4.23 2.01
N ARG A 294 -19.45 -5.33 2.72
CA ARG A 294 -20.28 -5.40 3.93
C ARG A 294 -19.71 -4.54 5.07
N ASP A 295 -18.38 -4.35 5.11
CA ASP A 295 -17.66 -3.72 6.22
C ASP A 295 -17.11 -2.34 5.86
N PHE A 296 -16.91 -2.05 4.54
CA PHE A 296 -16.24 -0.85 4.08
C PHE A 296 -17.01 -0.12 2.98
N ASP A 297 -16.95 1.23 3.02
CA ASP A 297 -17.47 2.11 1.97
C ASP A 297 -16.65 3.40 1.84
N ILE A 298 -16.78 4.07 0.70
CA ILE A 298 -16.32 5.45 0.48
C ILE A 298 -17.53 6.27 0.06
N LEU A 299 -17.86 7.31 0.80
CA LEU A 299 -19.04 8.16 0.55
C LEU A 299 -20.36 7.35 0.44
N GLY A 300 -20.43 6.22 1.12
CA GLY A 300 -21.57 5.27 1.02
C GLY A 300 -21.48 4.33 -0.18
N ILE A 301 -20.51 4.48 -1.07
CA ILE A 301 -20.27 3.56 -2.18
C ILE A 301 -19.47 2.37 -1.65
N LYS A 302 -20.01 1.18 -1.85
CA LYS A 302 -19.41 -0.06 -1.35
C LYS A 302 -18.07 -0.39 -2.02
N MET A 303 -17.14 -0.95 -1.23
CA MET A 303 -15.79 -1.26 -1.69
C MET A 303 -15.79 -2.54 -2.54
N PHE A 304 -15.67 -2.36 -3.84
CA PHE A 304 -15.46 -3.39 -4.87
C PHE A 304 -14.52 -2.83 -5.93
N ASP A 305 -14.15 -3.61 -6.91
CA ASP A 305 -13.61 -3.09 -8.17
C ASP A 305 -14.10 -3.91 -9.36
N SER A 306 -13.78 -3.46 -10.56
CA SER A 306 -14.38 -4.00 -11.77
C SER A 306 -13.36 -4.17 -12.90
N ALA A 307 -13.65 -5.12 -13.78
CA ALA A 307 -12.94 -5.29 -15.04
C ALA A 307 -13.92 -5.67 -16.14
N GLU A 308 -13.69 -5.14 -17.33
CA GLU A 308 -14.33 -5.54 -18.59
C GLU A 308 -13.26 -6.10 -19.53
N ILE A 309 -13.50 -7.26 -20.11
CA ILE A 309 -12.61 -7.85 -21.11
C ILE A 309 -13.41 -8.16 -22.35
N ARG A 310 -12.89 -7.78 -23.52
CA ARG A 310 -13.44 -8.10 -24.83
C ARG A 310 -12.35 -8.67 -25.73
N ILE A 311 -12.60 -9.84 -26.31
CA ILE A 311 -11.76 -10.41 -27.34
C ILE A 311 -12.40 -10.09 -28.70
N HIS A 312 -11.64 -9.40 -29.56
CA HIS A 312 -12.07 -9.03 -30.90
C HIS A 312 -12.05 -10.25 -31.85
N PRO A 313 -12.78 -10.23 -32.98
CA PRO A 313 -12.75 -11.32 -33.97
C PRO A 313 -11.35 -11.66 -34.47
N THR A 314 -10.40 -10.74 -34.37
CA THR A 314 -8.99 -10.95 -34.76
C THR A 314 -8.18 -11.69 -33.71
N GLY A 315 -8.77 -12.05 -32.55
CA GLY A 315 -8.11 -12.77 -31.47
C GLY A 315 -7.32 -11.90 -30.51
N LYS A 316 -7.28 -10.56 -30.71
CA LYS A 316 -6.68 -9.61 -29.75
C LYS A 316 -7.72 -9.12 -28.75
N ALA A 317 -7.26 -8.72 -27.55
CA ALA A 317 -8.16 -8.31 -26.48
C ALA A 317 -7.92 -6.87 -26.03
N ILE A 318 -8.99 -6.27 -25.51
CA ILE A 318 -8.94 -5.07 -24.70
C ILE A 318 -9.45 -5.43 -23.30
N ALA A 319 -8.74 -4.97 -22.27
CA ALA A 319 -9.11 -5.16 -20.88
C ALA A 319 -9.17 -3.80 -20.18
N ARG A 320 -10.34 -3.44 -19.64
CA ARG A 320 -10.62 -2.17 -18.98
C ARG A 320 -10.85 -2.38 -17.52
N PHE A 321 -10.23 -1.54 -16.68
CA PHE A 321 -10.28 -1.66 -15.24
C PHE A 321 -10.77 -0.37 -14.57
N GLY A 322 -11.47 -0.51 -13.44
CA GLY A 322 -11.96 0.60 -12.64
C GLY A 322 -10.89 1.29 -11.79
N THR A 323 -9.68 0.77 -11.77
CA THR A 323 -8.50 1.36 -11.11
C THR A 323 -7.81 2.40 -11.99
N LYS A 324 -6.73 3.02 -11.47
CA LYS A 324 -5.85 3.90 -12.24
C LYS A 324 -4.40 3.75 -11.76
N SER A 325 -3.51 3.43 -12.69
CA SER A 325 -2.07 3.36 -12.46
C SER A 325 -1.48 4.76 -12.22
N GLN A 326 -0.52 4.82 -11.30
CA GLN A 326 0.32 5.99 -11.05
C GLN A 326 1.82 5.65 -11.22
N GLY A 327 2.12 4.64 -12.04
CA GLY A 327 3.47 4.12 -12.30
C GLY A 327 3.73 2.73 -11.72
N GLN A 328 2.73 2.06 -11.11
CA GLN A 328 2.89 0.73 -10.52
C GLN A 328 2.93 -0.42 -11.53
N GLY A 329 2.82 -0.14 -12.84
CA GLY A 329 2.89 -1.16 -13.88
C GLY A 329 1.61 -2.01 -14.01
N HIS A 330 0.44 -1.45 -13.76
CA HIS A 330 -0.84 -2.15 -13.93
C HIS A 330 -1.03 -2.73 -15.31
N GLU A 331 -0.66 -1.98 -16.36
CA GLU A 331 -0.77 -2.42 -17.75
C GLU A 331 -0.09 -3.78 -17.97
N THR A 332 1.13 -3.95 -17.44
CA THR A 332 1.86 -5.21 -17.53
C THR A 332 1.22 -6.28 -16.67
N THR A 333 0.92 -5.97 -15.41
CA THR A 333 0.42 -6.96 -14.45
C THR A 333 -0.97 -7.46 -14.83
N TYR A 334 -1.88 -6.57 -15.24
CA TYR A 334 -3.22 -6.97 -15.68
C TYR A 334 -3.22 -7.72 -17.00
N ALA A 335 -2.37 -7.31 -17.96
CA ALA A 335 -2.19 -8.06 -19.19
C ALA A 335 -1.71 -9.50 -18.89
N GLN A 336 -0.78 -9.68 -17.95
CA GLN A 336 -0.30 -11.01 -17.53
C GLN A 336 -1.40 -11.85 -16.87
N ILE A 337 -2.22 -11.26 -16.00
CA ILE A 337 -3.36 -11.97 -15.37
C ILE A 337 -4.33 -12.46 -16.44
N VAL A 338 -4.72 -11.60 -17.36
CA VAL A 338 -5.66 -11.95 -18.45
C VAL A 338 -5.05 -12.96 -19.42
N ALA A 339 -3.74 -12.80 -19.72
CA ALA A 339 -2.99 -13.73 -20.57
C ALA A 339 -2.97 -15.15 -20.01
N GLU A 340 -2.67 -15.31 -18.73
CA GLU A 340 -2.63 -16.60 -18.03
C GLU A 340 -4.01 -17.29 -18.04
N GLU A 341 -5.07 -16.54 -17.78
CA GLU A 341 -6.43 -17.10 -17.74
C GLU A 341 -6.96 -17.50 -19.13
N LEU A 342 -6.60 -16.76 -20.20
CA LEU A 342 -7.16 -16.93 -21.54
C LEU A 342 -6.19 -17.57 -22.54
N GLY A 343 -4.92 -17.74 -22.18
CA GLY A 343 -3.90 -18.27 -23.11
C GLY A 343 -3.58 -17.33 -24.27
N LEU A 344 -3.86 -16.03 -24.13
CA LEU A 344 -3.46 -15.00 -25.09
C LEU A 344 -2.05 -14.51 -24.78
N PRO A 345 -1.24 -14.16 -25.79
CA PRO A 345 -0.01 -13.42 -25.53
C PRO A 345 -0.31 -12.10 -24.82
N ALA A 346 0.42 -11.76 -23.74
CA ALA A 346 0.22 -10.52 -23.02
C ALA A 346 0.35 -9.27 -23.92
N ALA A 347 1.21 -9.33 -24.95
CA ALA A 347 1.38 -8.27 -25.95
C ALA A 347 0.15 -8.07 -26.86
N ASP A 348 -0.80 -9.02 -26.89
CA ASP A 348 -2.05 -8.92 -27.64
C ASP A 348 -3.23 -8.39 -26.79
N ILE A 349 -2.95 -8.01 -25.54
CA ILE A 349 -3.94 -7.48 -24.60
C ILE A 349 -3.63 -6.01 -24.32
N GLN A 350 -4.51 -5.12 -24.80
CA GLN A 350 -4.47 -3.70 -24.47
C GLN A 350 -5.17 -3.46 -23.14
N VAL A 351 -4.47 -2.90 -22.16
CA VAL A 351 -5.05 -2.50 -20.88
C VAL A 351 -5.41 -1.02 -20.90
N GLU A 352 -6.60 -0.68 -20.45
CA GLU A 352 -7.10 0.70 -20.34
C GLU A 352 -7.62 0.99 -18.93
N GLU A 353 -7.25 2.15 -18.40
CA GLU A 353 -7.66 2.68 -17.11
C GLU A 353 -7.85 4.20 -17.18
N GLY A 354 -8.61 4.75 -16.25
CA GLY A 354 -8.62 6.18 -15.98
C GLY A 354 -9.62 7.03 -16.77
N ASP A 355 -10.36 6.46 -17.73
CA ASP A 355 -11.46 7.16 -18.42
C ASP A 355 -12.81 6.64 -17.91
N THR A 356 -13.59 7.52 -17.29
CA THR A 356 -14.86 7.17 -16.66
C THR A 356 -15.98 6.82 -17.64
N ASP A 357 -15.82 7.12 -18.93
CA ASP A 357 -16.82 6.78 -19.94
C ASP A 357 -16.53 5.43 -20.61
N THR A 358 -15.30 4.95 -20.55
CA THR A 358 -14.90 3.68 -21.20
C THR A 358 -14.65 2.56 -20.21
N ALA A 359 -14.08 2.85 -19.05
CA ALA A 359 -13.83 1.87 -18.00
C ALA A 359 -15.10 1.59 -17.17
N PRO A 360 -15.33 0.36 -16.72
CA PRO A 360 -16.42 0.08 -15.78
C PRO A 360 -16.19 0.80 -14.45
N TYR A 361 -17.27 1.05 -13.70
CA TYR A 361 -17.19 1.79 -12.45
C TYR A 361 -16.30 1.07 -11.43
N GLY A 362 -15.30 1.77 -10.93
CA GLY A 362 -14.38 1.29 -9.90
C GLY A 362 -13.93 2.41 -8.96
N LEU A 363 -13.27 2.05 -7.88
CA LEU A 363 -12.93 2.99 -6.80
C LEU A 363 -11.51 3.52 -6.87
N GLY A 364 -10.73 3.11 -7.88
CA GLY A 364 -9.38 3.63 -8.08
C GLY A 364 -8.31 2.85 -7.31
N THR A 365 -7.12 3.45 -7.21
CA THR A 365 -5.91 2.81 -6.70
C THR A 365 -5.39 3.50 -5.45
N TYR A 366 -5.46 2.81 -4.32
CA TYR A 366 -4.94 3.15 -2.99
C TYR A 366 -5.00 1.91 -2.09
N ALA A 367 -4.40 1.92 -0.90
CA ALA A 367 -4.42 0.80 0.07
C ALA A 367 -4.01 -0.55 -0.56
N SER A 368 -3.06 -0.54 -1.48
CA SER A 368 -2.53 -1.72 -2.20
C SER A 368 -3.61 -2.65 -2.79
N ARG A 369 -4.79 -2.07 -3.16
CA ARG A 369 -5.99 -2.82 -3.56
C ARG A 369 -6.04 -3.29 -5.01
N SER A 370 -5.19 -2.75 -5.89
CA SER A 370 -5.30 -2.98 -7.33
C SER A 370 -5.24 -4.46 -7.72
N THR A 371 -4.23 -5.19 -7.31
CA THR A 371 -4.15 -6.65 -7.56
C THR A 371 -5.22 -7.43 -6.78
N PRO A 372 -5.44 -7.19 -5.46
CA PRO A 372 -6.45 -7.93 -4.70
C PRO A 372 -7.89 -7.73 -5.15
N THR A 373 -8.25 -6.59 -5.73
CA THR A 373 -9.63 -6.31 -6.16
C THR A 373 -9.78 -6.27 -7.69
N ALA A 374 -9.14 -5.33 -8.38
CA ALA A 374 -9.27 -5.20 -9.83
C ALA A 374 -8.58 -6.34 -10.59
N GLY A 375 -7.40 -6.80 -10.14
CA GLY A 375 -6.75 -7.98 -10.71
C GLY A 375 -7.60 -9.23 -10.56
N ALA A 376 -8.28 -9.40 -9.42
CA ALA A 376 -9.25 -10.46 -9.20
C ALA A 376 -10.47 -10.31 -10.13
N ALA A 377 -11.02 -9.10 -10.30
CA ALA A 377 -12.11 -8.84 -11.24
C ALA A 377 -11.70 -9.22 -12.68
N GLY A 378 -10.46 -8.89 -13.09
CA GLY A 378 -9.89 -9.29 -14.38
C GLY A 378 -9.84 -10.81 -14.55
N ALA A 379 -9.33 -11.53 -13.55
CA ALA A 379 -9.31 -13.00 -13.58
C ALA A 379 -10.72 -13.59 -13.66
N MET A 380 -11.68 -13.06 -12.89
CA MET A 380 -13.07 -13.55 -12.90
C MET A 380 -13.78 -13.24 -14.21
N ALA A 381 -13.57 -12.06 -14.81
CA ALA A 381 -14.08 -11.73 -16.14
C ALA A 381 -13.49 -12.66 -17.22
N ALA A 382 -12.19 -12.92 -17.16
CA ALA A 382 -11.52 -13.86 -18.06
C ALA A 382 -12.07 -15.29 -17.92
N ARG A 383 -12.35 -15.76 -16.70
CA ARG A 383 -12.97 -17.07 -16.43
C ARG A 383 -14.40 -17.16 -16.99
N LYS A 384 -15.19 -16.07 -16.95
CA LYS A 384 -16.51 -16.01 -17.62
C LYS A 384 -16.37 -16.15 -19.13
N ILE A 385 -15.40 -15.47 -19.74
CA ILE A 385 -15.09 -15.59 -21.18
C ILE A 385 -14.67 -17.02 -21.50
N LYS A 386 -13.78 -17.61 -20.71
CA LYS A 386 -13.33 -19.01 -20.89
C LYS A 386 -14.48 -20.02 -20.84
N ALA A 387 -15.44 -19.79 -19.93
CA ALA A 387 -16.65 -20.64 -19.87
C ALA A 387 -17.55 -20.47 -21.09
N LYS A 388 -17.73 -19.23 -21.61
CA LYS A 388 -18.46 -19.01 -22.88
C LYS A 388 -17.70 -19.63 -24.06
N ALA A 389 -16.39 -19.48 -24.10
CA ALA A 389 -15.52 -20.08 -25.12
C ALA A 389 -15.61 -21.60 -25.14
N LYS A 390 -15.74 -22.27 -24.00
CA LYS A 390 -15.95 -23.72 -23.91
C LYS A 390 -17.19 -24.18 -24.67
N LYS A 391 -18.32 -23.49 -24.52
CA LYS A 391 -19.57 -23.77 -25.21
C LYS A 391 -19.44 -23.62 -26.72
N ILE A 392 -18.74 -22.59 -27.18
CA ILE A 392 -18.47 -22.35 -28.59
C ILE A 392 -17.54 -23.45 -29.14
N ALA A 393 -16.50 -23.83 -28.41
CA ALA A 393 -15.60 -24.90 -28.79
C ALA A 393 -16.33 -26.27 -28.92
N ALA A 394 -17.19 -26.59 -27.96
CA ALA A 394 -18.02 -27.81 -28.00
C ALA A 394 -18.90 -27.86 -29.25
N TYR A 395 -19.54 -26.75 -29.60
CA TYR A 395 -20.34 -26.63 -30.83
C TYR A 395 -19.49 -26.80 -32.10
N LEU A 396 -18.31 -26.15 -32.15
CA LEU A 396 -17.42 -26.21 -33.31
C LEU A 396 -16.78 -27.60 -33.52
N LEU A 397 -16.57 -28.33 -32.43
CA LEU A 397 -15.97 -29.68 -32.44
C LEU A 397 -17.01 -30.80 -32.44
N GLU A 398 -18.30 -30.44 -32.38
CA GLU A 398 -19.44 -31.39 -32.35
C GLU A 398 -19.36 -32.39 -31.19
N VAL A 399 -18.94 -31.91 -29.99
CA VAL A 399 -18.81 -32.71 -28.76
C VAL A 399 -19.55 -32.07 -27.59
N GLY A 400 -19.70 -32.81 -26.49
CA GLY A 400 -20.22 -32.27 -25.24
C GLY A 400 -19.22 -31.34 -24.54
N GLU A 401 -19.71 -30.36 -23.75
CA GLU A 401 -18.82 -29.51 -22.97
C GLU A 401 -17.95 -30.31 -21.98
N ASP A 402 -18.48 -31.42 -21.44
CA ASP A 402 -17.76 -32.30 -20.51
C ASP A 402 -16.67 -33.13 -21.17
N ASP A 403 -16.67 -33.23 -22.50
CA ASP A 403 -15.63 -33.91 -23.28
C ASP A 403 -14.42 -33.01 -23.57
N LEU A 404 -14.44 -31.76 -23.12
CA LEU A 404 -13.37 -30.78 -23.36
C LEU A 404 -12.53 -30.50 -22.11
N ASP A 405 -11.22 -30.44 -22.34
CA ASP A 405 -10.22 -29.92 -21.39
C ASP A 405 -9.57 -28.65 -21.92
N TRP A 406 -9.24 -27.73 -21.01
CA TRP A 406 -8.46 -26.56 -21.32
C TRP A 406 -6.96 -26.89 -21.30
N SER A 407 -6.25 -26.48 -22.34
CA SER A 407 -4.80 -26.62 -22.46
C SER A 407 -4.18 -25.31 -22.95
N VAL A 408 -3.50 -24.61 -22.09
CA VAL A 408 -2.78 -23.34 -22.32
C VAL A 408 -3.64 -22.26 -22.99
N ASP A 409 -3.90 -22.39 -24.32
CA ASP A 409 -4.57 -21.41 -25.19
C ASP A 409 -5.80 -21.95 -25.93
N ARG A 410 -6.24 -23.18 -25.62
CA ARG A 410 -7.24 -23.87 -26.39
C ARG A 410 -8.15 -24.80 -25.60
N TRP A 411 -9.33 -25.04 -26.11
CA TRP A 411 -10.18 -26.15 -25.71
C TRP A 411 -9.92 -27.34 -26.64
N GLN A 412 -9.60 -28.51 -26.07
CA GLN A 412 -9.30 -29.73 -26.78
C GLN A 412 -10.18 -30.88 -26.31
N VAL A 413 -10.45 -31.83 -27.20
CA VAL A 413 -11.21 -33.04 -26.87
C VAL A 413 -10.34 -33.96 -25.99
N LYS A 414 -10.91 -34.43 -24.88
CA LYS A 414 -10.25 -35.40 -23.98
C LYS A 414 -9.80 -36.65 -24.74
N GLY A 415 -8.52 -36.96 -24.59
CA GLY A 415 -7.92 -38.10 -25.30
C GLY A 415 -7.63 -37.89 -26.79
N SER A 416 -7.95 -36.73 -27.36
CA SER A 416 -7.72 -36.39 -28.77
C SER A 416 -7.22 -34.94 -28.91
N PRO A 417 -6.00 -34.63 -28.48
CA PRO A 417 -5.50 -33.26 -28.43
C PRO A 417 -5.37 -32.56 -29.78
N ASP A 418 -5.33 -33.32 -30.88
CA ASP A 418 -5.36 -32.78 -32.24
C ASP A 418 -6.73 -32.19 -32.62
N GLN A 419 -7.81 -32.59 -31.94
CA GLN A 419 -9.13 -31.99 -32.04
C GLN A 419 -9.27 -30.86 -31.04
N ALA A 420 -8.87 -29.66 -31.44
CA ALA A 420 -8.84 -28.49 -30.57
C ALA A 420 -9.28 -27.22 -31.31
N LYS A 421 -9.68 -26.23 -30.54
CA LYS A 421 -9.91 -24.85 -30.98
C LYS A 421 -9.18 -23.88 -30.08
N THR A 422 -8.33 -23.06 -30.68
CA THR A 422 -7.64 -21.97 -29.95
C THR A 422 -8.60 -20.87 -29.55
N ILE A 423 -8.24 -20.07 -28.57
CA ILE A 423 -9.07 -18.94 -28.14
C ILE A 423 -9.28 -17.93 -29.28
N GLN A 424 -8.31 -17.77 -30.19
CA GLN A 424 -8.42 -16.91 -31.38
C GLN A 424 -9.44 -17.44 -32.39
N GLU A 425 -9.43 -18.75 -32.66
CA GLU A 425 -10.43 -19.38 -33.54
C GLU A 425 -11.83 -19.26 -32.92
N ILE A 426 -11.95 -19.48 -31.62
CA ILE A 426 -13.20 -19.34 -30.87
C ILE A 426 -13.68 -17.89 -30.88
N ALA A 427 -12.77 -16.93 -30.72
CA ALA A 427 -13.10 -15.51 -30.79
C ALA A 427 -13.68 -15.12 -32.16
N PHE A 428 -13.08 -15.59 -33.24
CA PHE A 428 -13.65 -15.38 -34.59
C PHE A 428 -15.05 -16.03 -34.73
N ALA A 429 -15.20 -17.28 -34.27
CA ALA A 429 -16.47 -18.00 -34.34
C ALA A 429 -17.56 -17.36 -33.47
N ALA A 430 -17.21 -16.73 -32.36
CA ALA A 430 -18.17 -16.04 -31.50
C ALA A 430 -18.93 -14.91 -32.22
N TYR A 431 -18.37 -14.37 -33.29
CA TYR A 431 -19.01 -13.34 -34.13
C TYR A 431 -19.59 -13.89 -35.46
N THR A 432 -19.14 -15.04 -35.92
CA THR A 432 -19.47 -15.56 -37.26
C THR A 432 -20.19 -16.91 -37.29
N ASN A 433 -19.97 -17.75 -36.27
CA ASN A 433 -20.51 -19.11 -36.22
C ASN A 433 -20.65 -19.63 -34.77
N HIS A 434 -21.41 -18.92 -33.95
CA HIS A 434 -21.70 -19.30 -32.56
C HIS A 434 -22.93 -20.21 -32.47
N PRO A 435 -23.11 -20.95 -31.36
CA PRO A 435 -24.27 -21.82 -31.18
C PRO A 435 -25.60 -21.06 -31.32
N PRO A 436 -26.63 -21.65 -31.95
CA PRO A 436 -27.96 -21.06 -32.04
C PRO A 436 -28.51 -20.71 -30.65
N GLY A 437 -29.06 -19.49 -30.50
CA GLY A 437 -29.60 -19.00 -29.23
C GLY A 437 -28.56 -18.46 -28.25
N MET A 438 -27.27 -18.53 -28.57
CA MET A 438 -26.23 -17.88 -27.82
C MET A 438 -26.05 -16.42 -28.29
N GLU A 439 -25.77 -15.53 -27.39
CA GLU A 439 -25.39 -14.14 -27.69
C GLU A 439 -24.04 -14.10 -28.43
N ALA A 440 -23.95 -13.29 -29.48
CA ALA A 440 -22.71 -13.07 -30.23
C ALA A 440 -21.65 -12.37 -29.39
N GLY A 441 -20.39 -12.43 -29.85
CA GLY A 441 -19.26 -11.78 -29.19
C GLY A 441 -18.62 -12.62 -28.09
N LEU A 442 -17.42 -12.22 -27.69
CA LEU A 442 -16.64 -12.87 -26.63
C LEU A 442 -16.13 -11.82 -25.65
N GLU A 443 -17.02 -11.42 -24.74
CA GLU A 443 -16.77 -10.38 -23.76
C GLU A 443 -17.44 -10.69 -22.41
N ALA A 444 -16.91 -10.14 -21.34
CA ALA A 444 -17.50 -10.22 -20.01
C ALA A 444 -17.05 -9.06 -19.12
N THR A 445 -17.95 -8.65 -18.23
CA THR A 445 -17.66 -7.73 -17.12
C THR A 445 -17.80 -8.47 -15.79
N ASP A 446 -16.93 -8.15 -14.85
CA ASP A 446 -17.01 -8.60 -13.47
C ASP A 446 -16.84 -7.45 -12.49
N TYR A 447 -17.60 -7.49 -11.39
CA TYR A 447 -17.53 -6.61 -10.24
C TYR A 447 -17.14 -7.46 -9.05
N TYR A 448 -15.86 -7.45 -8.71
CA TYR A 448 -15.34 -8.30 -7.65
C TYR A 448 -15.43 -7.61 -6.29
N ASP A 449 -16.21 -8.23 -5.40
CA ASP A 449 -16.29 -7.89 -3.98
C ASP A 449 -15.51 -8.95 -3.19
N PRO A 450 -14.34 -8.62 -2.60
CA PRO A 450 -13.54 -9.60 -1.90
C PRO A 450 -14.26 -10.13 -0.65
N PRO A 451 -14.17 -11.42 -0.34
CA PRO A 451 -14.80 -12.00 0.86
C PRO A 451 -14.13 -11.56 2.16
N ASN A 452 -12.86 -11.17 2.11
CA ASN A 452 -12.06 -10.59 3.19
C ASN A 452 -10.92 -9.76 2.60
N LEU A 453 -10.24 -8.97 3.43
CA LEU A 453 -8.96 -8.33 3.13
C LEU A 453 -7.86 -9.38 2.95
N THR A 454 -6.74 -9.00 2.35
CA THR A 454 -5.53 -9.79 2.30
C THR A 454 -4.46 -9.18 3.20
N PHE A 455 -3.60 -10.02 3.76
CA PHE A 455 -2.62 -9.62 4.78
C PHE A 455 -1.20 -9.96 4.30
N PRO A 456 -0.57 -9.08 3.49
CA PRO A 456 0.86 -9.20 3.22
C PRO A 456 1.66 -8.92 4.49
N PHE A 457 2.89 -9.43 4.53
CA PHE A 457 3.76 -9.28 5.69
C PHE A 457 5.22 -9.29 5.26
N GLY A 458 6.08 -8.90 6.17
CA GLY A 458 7.52 -8.96 5.93
C GLY A 458 8.33 -8.87 7.22
N SER A 459 9.63 -9.10 7.07
CA SER A 459 10.62 -8.87 8.11
C SER A 459 11.82 -8.17 7.52
N TYR A 460 12.14 -7.01 8.10
CA TYR A 460 13.22 -6.13 7.68
C TYR A 460 14.27 -6.01 8.77
N ILE A 461 15.52 -5.99 8.36
CA ILE A 461 16.65 -5.78 9.26
C ILE A 461 17.54 -4.68 8.70
N ALA A 462 17.68 -3.60 9.47
CA ALA A 462 18.56 -2.49 9.18
C ALA A 462 19.84 -2.61 10.00
N VAL A 463 20.98 -2.30 9.40
CA VAL A 463 22.27 -2.15 10.06
C VAL A 463 22.75 -0.74 9.83
N VAL A 464 23.01 -0.01 10.91
CA VAL A 464 23.49 1.37 10.86
C VAL A 464 24.85 1.52 11.54
N ASP A 465 25.66 2.44 11.03
CA ASP A 465 26.81 2.99 11.72
C ASP A 465 26.53 4.47 12.02
N ILE A 466 26.99 4.97 13.17
CA ILE A 466 26.78 6.34 13.62
C ILE A 466 28.14 7.01 13.80
N ASP A 467 28.30 8.16 13.15
CA ASP A 467 29.45 9.04 13.38
C ASP A 467 29.28 9.83 14.68
N THR A 468 30.15 9.59 15.65
CA THR A 468 30.05 10.24 16.96
C THR A 468 30.34 11.73 16.92
N GLY A 469 31.11 12.21 15.95
CA GLY A 469 31.48 13.62 15.82
C GLY A 469 30.35 14.49 15.25
N THR A 470 29.56 13.92 14.33
CA THR A 470 28.52 14.65 13.59
C THR A 470 27.09 14.23 13.96
N GLY A 471 26.91 13.03 14.54
CA GLY A 471 25.62 12.41 14.74
C GLY A 471 25.01 11.81 13.47
N GLU A 472 25.74 11.78 12.35
CA GLU A 472 25.25 11.22 11.10
C GLU A 472 25.00 9.72 11.20
N VAL A 473 23.85 9.27 10.69
CA VAL A 473 23.43 7.87 10.64
C VAL A 473 23.58 7.36 9.22
N ALA A 474 24.49 6.41 9.03
CA ALA A 474 24.68 5.72 7.74
C ALA A 474 23.98 4.34 7.78
N VAL A 475 23.01 4.13 6.89
CA VAL A 475 22.39 2.81 6.71
C VAL A 475 23.35 1.95 5.88
N ARG A 476 24.13 1.13 6.57
CA ARG A 476 25.19 0.30 5.95
C ARG A 476 24.64 -0.88 5.16
N ARG A 477 23.62 -1.55 5.71
CA ARG A 477 22.92 -2.67 5.07
C ARG A 477 21.43 -2.60 5.41
N PHE A 478 20.61 -3.01 4.48
CA PHE A 478 19.19 -3.18 4.72
C PHE A 478 18.67 -4.41 3.97
N VAL A 479 18.21 -5.40 4.70
CA VAL A 479 17.54 -6.59 4.13
C VAL A 479 16.03 -6.45 4.33
N ALA A 480 15.30 -6.65 3.24
CA ALA A 480 13.84 -6.68 3.22
C ALA A 480 13.34 -8.01 2.69
N VAL A 481 12.64 -8.78 3.50
CA VAL A 481 11.95 -10.01 3.09
C VAL A 481 10.46 -9.76 3.14
N ASP A 482 9.82 -9.78 1.98
CA ASP A 482 8.39 -9.56 1.80
C ASP A 482 7.65 -10.84 1.43
N ASP A 483 6.36 -10.91 1.83
CA ASP A 483 5.42 -11.92 1.41
C ASP A 483 4.12 -11.26 0.94
N CYS A 484 3.91 -11.26 -0.37
CA CYS A 484 2.68 -10.77 -1.00
C CYS A 484 1.86 -11.91 -1.64
N GLY A 485 1.98 -13.12 -1.12
CA GLY A 485 1.36 -14.32 -1.68
C GLY A 485 1.95 -14.67 -3.04
N ASN A 486 1.13 -15.12 -3.96
CA ASN A 486 1.58 -15.43 -5.32
C ASN A 486 2.00 -14.15 -6.06
N ILE A 487 3.21 -14.16 -6.57
CA ILE A 487 3.81 -13.03 -7.32
C ILE A 487 3.39 -13.11 -8.78
N ILE A 488 2.72 -12.08 -9.29
CA ILE A 488 2.32 -12.00 -10.70
C ILE A 488 3.51 -11.59 -11.57
N ASN A 489 4.22 -10.52 -11.19
CA ASN A 489 5.40 -10.04 -11.90
C ASN A 489 6.53 -9.71 -10.91
N PRO A 490 7.62 -10.49 -10.88
CA PRO A 490 8.73 -10.27 -9.93
C PRO A 490 9.39 -8.90 -10.06
N MET A 491 9.64 -8.43 -11.28
CA MET A 491 10.31 -7.14 -11.51
C MET A 491 9.47 -5.97 -11.00
N ILE A 492 8.15 -6.00 -11.20
CA ILE A 492 7.24 -4.97 -10.69
C ILE A 492 7.18 -5.02 -9.16
N VAL A 493 7.10 -6.21 -8.57
CA VAL A 493 7.11 -6.37 -7.11
C VAL A 493 8.41 -5.82 -6.52
N GLU A 494 9.58 -6.17 -7.08
CA GLU A 494 10.88 -5.66 -6.64
C GLU A 494 10.95 -4.13 -6.75
N GLY A 495 10.52 -3.56 -7.87
CA GLY A 495 10.45 -2.10 -8.05
C GLY A 495 9.51 -1.39 -7.06
N GLN A 496 8.38 -2.02 -6.68
CA GLN A 496 7.50 -1.50 -5.64
C GLN A 496 8.17 -1.54 -4.26
N ILE A 497 8.92 -2.60 -3.98
CA ILE A 497 9.65 -2.76 -2.71
C ILE A 497 10.77 -1.71 -2.61
N GLU A 498 11.65 -1.61 -3.59
CA GLU A 498 12.77 -0.64 -3.58
C GLU A 498 12.28 0.80 -3.45
N GLY A 499 11.29 1.19 -4.25
CA GLY A 499 10.68 2.51 -4.16
C GLY A 499 9.97 2.76 -2.82
N GLY A 500 9.40 1.74 -2.21
CA GLY A 500 8.78 1.84 -0.90
C GLY A 500 9.78 1.92 0.24
N LEU A 501 10.90 1.20 0.16
CA LEU A 501 11.99 1.27 1.13
C LEU A 501 12.63 2.67 1.16
N THR A 502 12.85 3.27 -0.01
CA THR A 502 13.33 4.65 -0.12
C THR A 502 12.35 5.64 0.52
N MET A 503 11.04 5.47 0.27
CA MET A 503 10.02 6.28 0.93
C MET A 503 9.87 5.99 2.44
N GLY A 504 10.26 4.81 2.90
CA GLY A 504 10.27 4.48 4.33
C GLY A 504 11.50 5.02 5.06
N LEU A 505 12.63 5.14 4.36
CA LEU A 505 13.83 5.81 4.86
C LEU A 505 13.57 7.28 5.18
N ALA A 506 12.76 7.94 4.35
CA ALA A 506 12.50 9.37 4.42
C ALA A 506 11.92 9.83 5.78
N PRO A 507 10.79 9.30 6.30
CA PRO A 507 10.25 9.70 7.60
C PRO A 507 11.14 9.28 8.77
N ALA A 508 11.98 8.27 8.59
CA ALA A 508 12.89 7.85 9.67
C ALA A 508 14.03 8.86 9.90
N LEU A 509 14.57 9.46 8.82
CA LEU A 509 15.81 10.24 8.89
C LEU A 509 15.71 11.68 8.35
N TYR A 510 14.70 12.03 7.52
CA TYR A 510 14.72 13.27 6.73
C TYR A 510 13.43 14.09 6.77
N GLU A 511 12.29 13.46 6.53
CA GLU A 511 11.02 14.16 6.26
C GLU A 511 10.35 14.69 7.54
N GLU A 512 10.04 15.97 7.55
CA GLU A 512 9.21 16.60 8.57
C GLU A 512 8.61 17.92 8.04
N ILE A 513 7.34 18.20 8.33
CA ILE A 513 6.76 19.53 8.16
C ILE A 513 6.96 20.32 9.43
N VAL A 514 7.72 21.40 9.33
CA VAL A 514 8.06 22.29 10.46
C VAL A 514 7.27 23.58 10.36
N TYR A 515 6.69 23.99 11.48
CA TYR A 515 6.02 25.28 11.66
C TYR A 515 6.78 26.13 12.66
N ASP A 516 6.84 27.45 12.42
CA ASP A 516 7.35 28.38 13.41
C ASP A 516 6.34 28.68 14.53
N GLU A 517 6.71 29.50 15.49
CA GLU A 517 5.86 29.92 16.62
C GLU A 517 4.58 30.65 16.21
N ASN A 518 4.52 31.21 15.00
CA ASN A 518 3.37 31.88 14.43
C ASN A 518 2.49 30.98 13.55
N GLY A 519 2.89 29.69 13.39
CA GLY A 519 2.20 28.70 12.55
C GLY A 519 2.55 28.81 11.07
N GLN A 520 3.62 29.53 10.69
CA GLN A 520 4.12 29.57 9.33
C GLN A 520 4.84 28.26 8.99
N ASN A 521 4.47 27.62 7.89
CA ASN A 521 5.20 26.46 7.36
C ASN A 521 6.59 26.89 6.87
N LEU A 522 7.63 26.32 7.46
CA LEU A 522 9.04 26.56 7.11
C LEU A 522 9.57 25.58 6.04
N THR A 523 8.81 24.55 5.71
CA THR A 523 9.21 23.47 4.80
C THR A 523 8.43 23.53 3.47
N GLY A 524 8.33 24.73 2.91
CA GLY A 524 7.55 25.02 1.70
C GLY A 524 8.26 24.73 0.38
N THR A 525 9.49 24.20 0.40
CA THR A 525 10.27 23.85 -0.80
C THR A 525 11.06 22.55 -0.57
N PHE A 526 11.54 21.90 -1.64
CA PHE A 526 12.43 20.74 -1.51
C PHE A 526 13.86 21.09 -1.01
N ALA A 527 14.18 22.37 -0.82
CA ALA A 527 15.39 22.75 -0.11
C ALA A 527 15.23 22.61 1.40
N ASP A 528 14.00 22.66 1.91
CA ASP A 528 13.68 22.63 3.33
C ASP A 528 12.99 21.30 3.71
N TYR A 529 12.09 20.79 2.87
CA TYR A 529 11.47 19.48 3.02
C TYR A 529 12.33 18.43 2.32
N LEU A 530 13.12 17.71 3.10
CA LEU A 530 14.17 16.83 2.58
C LEU A 530 13.59 15.48 2.11
N LEU A 531 13.81 15.16 0.84
CA LEU A 531 13.54 13.83 0.31
C LEU A 531 14.89 13.11 0.06
N PRO A 532 15.00 11.80 0.39
CA PRO A 532 16.19 11.04 0.05
C PRO A 532 16.36 10.95 -1.47
N THR A 533 17.58 11.11 -1.92
CA THR A 533 17.98 10.91 -3.30
C THR A 533 18.63 9.54 -3.49
N ALA A 534 19.15 9.26 -4.68
CA ALA A 534 19.91 8.03 -4.93
C ALA A 534 21.22 7.96 -4.12
N VAL A 535 21.69 9.08 -3.56
CA VAL A 535 22.92 9.13 -2.75
C VAL A 535 22.65 8.61 -1.34
N GLU A 536 21.53 8.99 -0.76
CA GLU A 536 21.12 8.59 0.60
C GLU A 536 20.51 7.17 0.63
N SER A 537 20.03 6.69 -0.51
CA SER A 537 19.43 5.35 -0.59
C SER A 537 20.53 4.27 -0.58
N PRO A 538 20.54 3.35 0.41
CA PRO A 538 21.48 2.25 0.42
C PRO A 538 21.16 1.25 -0.69
N LYS A 539 22.07 0.30 -0.92
CA LYS A 539 21.74 -0.88 -1.72
C LYS A 539 20.78 -1.77 -0.94
N TRP A 540 19.55 -1.90 -1.46
CA TRP A 540 18.54 -2.78 -0.89
C TRP A 540 18.86 -4.25 -1.18
N GLU A 541 18.79 -5.10 -0.14
CA GLU A 541 18.95 -6.55 -0.25
C GLU A 541 17.56 -7.20 -0.11
N LEU A 542 16.99 -7.66 -1.23
CA LEU A 542 15.61 -8.14 -1.28
C LEU A 542 15.53 -9.66 -1.17
N GLY A 543 14.63 -10.12 -0.33
CA GLY A 543 14.22 -11.51 -0.20
C GLY A 543 12.71 -11.67 -0.30
N LYS A 544 12.25 -12.91 -0.47
CA LYS A 544 10.81 -13.19 -0.53
C LYS A 544 10.47 -14.53 0.09
N THR A 545 9.30 -14.59 0.70
CA THR A 545 8.56 -15.82 1.01
C THR A 545 7.25 -15.82 0.22
N ILE A 546 6.55 -16.95 0.18
CA ILE A 546 5.30 -17.07 -0.59
C ILE A 546 4.28 -17.81 0.28
N THR A 547 3.30 -17.06 0.76
CA THR A 547 2.17 -17.56 1.55
C THR A 547 0.87 -17.07 0.90
N PRO A 548 0.28 -17.86 -0.02
CA PRO A 548 -0.90 -17.43 -0.77
C PRO A 548 -2.09 -17.11 0.14
N SER A 549 -2.87 -16.09 -0.25
CA SER A 549 -4.17 -15.82 0.36
C SER A 549 -5.16 -16.93 -0.03
N PRO A 550 -5.79 -17.62 0.94
CA PRO A 550 -6.62 -18.79 0.66
C PRO A 550 -7.96 -18.45 -0.01
N HIS A 551 -8.41 -17.20 0.09
CA HIS A 551 -9.67 -16.76 -0.48
C HIS A 551 -9.52 -15.87 -1.73
N HIS A 552 -8.29 -15.49 -2.08
CA HIS A 552 -8.06 -14.69 -3.28
C HIS A 552 -7.96 -15.57 -4.53
N PRO A 553 -8.65 -15.23 -5.67
CA PRO A 553 -8.69 -16.07 -6.87
C PRO A 553 -7.33 -16.42 -7.47
N LEU A 554 -6.32 -15.57 -7.25
CA LEU A 554 -4.93 -15.74 -7.71
C LEU A 554 -3.97 -16.09 -6.56
N GLY A 555 -4.45 -16.16 -5.33
CA GLY A 555 -3.59 -16.32 -4.14
C GLY A 555 -2.64 -15.13 -3.88
N ALA A 556 -2.82 -14.02 -4.59
CA ALA A 556 -2.00 -12.83 -4.47
C ALA A 556 -2.47 -11.92 -3.31
N LYS A 557 -1.56 -11.10 -2.79
CA LYS A 557 -1.81 -10.03 -1.84
C LYS A 557 -1.24 -8.73 -2.41
N GLY A 558 -1.64 -7.57 -1.89
CA GLY A 558 -1.04 -6.31 -2.27
C GLY A 558 0.38 -6.15 -1.71
N VAL A 559 1.23 -5.34 -2.37
CA VAL A 559 2.61 -5.08 -1.92
C VAL A 559 2.99 -3.59 -2.07
N GLY A 560 2.09 -2.80 -2.66
CA GLY A 560 2.40 -1.42 -3.04
C GLY A 560 2.82 -0.51 -1.89
N GLU A 561 2.40 -0.79 -0.66
CA GLU A 561 2.64 0.06 0.51
C GLU A 561 3.47 -0.62 1.60
N SER A 562 3.61 -1.97 1.56
CA SER A 562 4.32 -2.78 2.58
C SER A 562 5.68 -2.23 3.00
N PRO A 563 6.57 -1.79 2.09
CA PRO A 563 7.90 -1.37 2.51
C PRO A 563 7.91 -0.07 3.32
N THR A 564 6.97 0.83 3.07
CA THR A 564 6.84 2.06 3.88
C THR A 564 6.27 1.78 5.27
N VAL A 565 5.68 0.61 5.47
CA VAL A 565 5.20 0.15 6.77
C VAL A 565 6.35 -0.37 7.62
N GLY A 566 7.21 -1.22 7.05
CA GLY A 566 8.27 -1.91 7.79
C GLY A 566 9.59 -1.15 7.92
N ALA A 567 9.94 -0.29 6.95
CA ALA A 567 11.26 0.34 6.92
C ALA A 567 11.52 1.35 8.04
N PRO A 568 10.61 2.29 8.38
CA PRO A 568 10.87 3.27 9.42
C PRO A 568 11.22 2.64 10.78
N PRO A 569 10.43 1.70 11.34
CA PRO A 569 10.77 1.11 12.63
C PRO A 569 12.04 0.27 12.60
N ALA A 570 12.40 -0.39 11.48
CA ALA A 570 13.67 -1.11 11.37
C ALA A 570 14.86 -0.15 11.53
N ILE A 571 14.82 1.02 10.90
CA ILE A 571 15.88 2.04 10.99
C ILE A 571 15.93 2.64 12.40
N VAL A 572 14.77 3.01 12.95
CA VAL A 572 14.69 3.61 14.30
C VAL A 572 15.20 2.63 15.36
N ASN A 573 14.80 1.36 15.26
CA ASN A 573 15.28 0.31 16.16
C ASN A 573 16.80 0.13 16.05
N ALA A 574 17.37 0.20 14.83
CA ALA A 574 18.81 0.13 14.64
C ALA A 574 19.55 1.31 15.29
N VAL A 575 19.06 2.53 15.12
CA VAL A 575 19.69 3.70 15.75
C VAL A 575 19.63 3.61 17.27
N VAL A 576 18.48 3.25 17.84
CA VAL A 576 18.33 3.10 19.29
C VAL A 576 19.19 1.95 19.83
N ASP A 577 19.30 0.82 19.10
CA ASP A 577 20.16 -0.31 19.46
C ASP A 577 21.65 0.10 19.50
N ALA A 578 22.10 0.94 18.56
CA ALA A 578 23.45 1.50 18.58
C ALA A 578 23.74 2.34 19.85
N LEU A 579 22.73 3.04 20.34
CA LEU A 579 22.83 3.98 21.47
C LEU A 579 22.35 3.40 22.82
N TRP A 580 21.81 2.19 22.81
CA TRP A 580 21.17 1.59 24.00
C TRP A 580 22.09 1.52 25.22
N HIS A 581 23.35 1.12 25.02
CA HIS A 581 24.35 1.00 26.08
C HIS A 581 24.74 2.35 26.68
N LEU A 582 24.45 3.45 25.99
CA LEU A 582 24.64 4.83 26.45
C LEU A 582 23.43 5.37 27.22
N GLY A 583 22.37 4.59 27.39
CA GLY A 583 21.17 4.99 28.12
C GLY A 583 20.06 5.58 27.24
N VAL A 584 20.25 5.71 25.93
CA VAL A 584 19.21 6.21 25.02
C VAL A 584 18.18 5.10 24.77
N ARG A 585 16.93 5.38 25.03
CA ARG A 585 15.82 4.41 24.92
C ARG A 585 14.87 4.70 23.75
N HIS A 586 14.81 5.94 23.32
CA HIS A 586 13.97 6.42 22.23
C HIS A 586 14.55 7.69 21.61
N LEU A 587 14.32 7.88 20.33
CA LEU A 587 14.53 9.12 19.60
C LEU A 587 13.32 9.35 18.69
N GLU A 588 12.83 10.60 18.69
CA GLU A 588 11.71 10.99 17.82
C GLU A 588 12.15 11.12 16.36
N ILE A 589 11.35 10.59 15.45
CA ILE A 589 11.59 10.75 14.01
C ILE A 589 11.24 12.19 13.54
N PRO A 590 11.88 12.68 12.45
CA PRO A 590 13.05 12.09 11.82
C PRO A 590 14.26 12.13 12.76
N ILE A 591 15.06 11.07 12.75
CA ILE A 591 16.29 10.99 13.56
C ILE A 591 17.39 11.77 12.83
N THR A 592 17.39 13.09 13.00
CA THR A 592 18.37 13.97 12.38
C THR A 592 19.74 13.84 13.06
N PRO A 593 20.85 14.20 12.36
CA PRO A 593 22.17 14.23 12.96
C PRO A 593 22.24 15.07 14.25
N GLU A 594 21.51 16.20 14.32
CA GLU A 594 21.42 17.03 15.50
C GLU A 594 20.82 16.30 16.71
N LYS A 595 19.72 15.54 16.50
CA LYS A 595 19.08 14.76 17.58
C LYS A 595 20.02 13.67 18.11
N VAL A 596 20.73 12.98 17.21
CA VAL A 596 21.70 11.95 17.59
C VAL A 596 22.88 12.57 18.32
N TRP A 597 23.46 13.64 17.80
CA TRP A 597 24.59 14.35 18.40
C TRP A 597 24.23 14.90 19.80
N THR A 598 23.03 15.44 19.97
CA THR A 598 22.53 15.91 21.26
C THR A 598 22.43 14.75 22.26
N ALA A 599 21.85 13.61 21.84
CA ALA A 599 21.76 12.42 22.70
C ALA A 599 23.13 11.86 23.09
N LEU A 600 24.11 11.90 22.18
CA LEU A 600 25.49 11.49 22.46
C LEU A 600 26.17 12.41 23.51
N ARG A 601 25.98 13.74 23.41
CA ARG A 601 26.50 14.69 24.40
C ARG A 601 25.84 14.50 25.76
N GLU A 602 24.54 14.32 25.81
CA GLU A 602 23.80 14.04 27.06
C GLU A 602 24.28 12.75 27.72
N ALA A 603 24.73 11.79 26.94
CA ALA A 603 25.32 10.54 27.40
C ALA A 603 26.82 10.64 27.76
N GLY A 604 27.44 11.84 27.65
CA GLY A 604 28.85 12.06 27.95
C GLY A 604 29.84 11.58 26.90
N VAL A 605 29.36 11.35 25.67
CA VAL A 605 30.19 11.06 24.51
C VAL A 605 30.52 12.39 23.83
N ASN A 606 31.82 12.70 23.63
CA ASN A 606 32.31 13.98 23.05
C ASN A 606 32.31 15.20 23.99
N ASP A 607 32.47 15.01 25.31
CA ASP A 607 32.83 16.08 26.24
C ASP A 607 34.31 16.49 26.19
#